data_b29c51af505ef933ac61e3b0c399c2c3
#
_entry.id   b29c51af505ef933ac61e3b0c399c2c3
#
_cell.length_a   1.000
_cell.length_b   1.000
_cell.length_c   1.000
_cell.angle_alpha   90.00
_cell.angle_beta   90.00
_cell.angle_gamma   90.00
#
_symmetry.space_group_name_H-M   'P 1'
#
loop_
_entity.id
_entity.type
_entity.pdbx_description
1 polymer ?
#
loop_
_entity_poly.entity_id
_entity_poly.type
_entity_poly.pdbx_seq_one_letter_code
_entity_poly.pdbx_strand_id
1 'polypeptide(L)'
;MPSGDRTRPTRIHADRTAGTLELDWADGHRTTYVTHDLRWLCPCAFCRGEAGLPGWLDTSPTLTPDQTRLVDVHLVGSYALAPTWADGHQTGYYPFTLLRERCNCSECALEVRT
;
A
#
# COMPACT_ATOMS: atom_id res chain seq x y z
N MET A 1 -9.82 15.22 19.10
CA MET A 1 -8.82 15.30 18.05
C MET A 1 -8.85 14.04 17.20
N PRO A 2 -9.24 14.19 16.01
CA PRO A 2 -9.52 13.02 15.18
C PRO A 2 -8.29 12.44 14.50
N SER A 3 -7.24 12.13 15.25
CA SER A 3 -6.07 11.48 14.65
C SER A 3 -6.44 10.17 13.96
N GLY A 4 -7.51 9.50 14.43
CA GLY A 4 -8.00 8.29 13.80
C GLY A 4 -8.58 8.53 12.40
N ASP A 5 -9.06 9.72 12.09
CA ASP A 5 -9.61 10.04 10.77
C ASP A 5 -8.52 10.03 9.70
N ARG A 6 -7.31 10.38 10.07
CA ARG A 6 -6.19 10.42 9.16
C ARG A 6 -5.84 9.02 8.64
N THR A 7 -6.13 7.99 9.40
CA THR A 7 -5.82 6.61 9.05
C THR A 7 -7.07 5.74 8.92
N ARG A 8 -8.24 6.37 8.77
CA ARG A 8 -9.51 5.67 8.58
C ARG A 8 -10.00 5.88 7.16
N PRO A 9 -9.93 4.87 6.30
CA PRO A 9 -10.44 4.99 4.94
C PRO A 9 -11.97 4.95 4.93
N THR A 10 -12.57 5.79 4.09
CA THR A 10 -14.02 5.79 3.88
C THR A 10 -14.39 5.12 2.57
N ARG A 11 -13.42 4.97 1.66
CA ARG A 11 -13.64 4.32 0.36
C ARG A 11 -12.33 3.71 -0.10
N ILE A 12 -12.42 2.50 -0.63
CA ILE A 12 -11.28 1.78 -1.20
C ILE A 12 -11.69 1.31 -2.58
N HIS A 13 -10.94 1.70 -3.60
CA HIS A 13 -11.24 1.35 -4.98
C HIS A 13 -9.98 0.86 -5.70
N ALA A 14 -10.06 -0.36 -6.21
CA ALA A 14 -8.99 -0.93 -7.02
C ALA A 14 -9.41 -0.90 -8.48
N ASP A 15 -8.62 -0.22 -9.32
CA ASP A 15 -8.82 -0.19 -10.76
C ASP A 15 -7.78 -1.10 -11.40
N ARG A 16 -8.17 -2.32 -11.72
CA ARG A 16 -7.23 -3.30 -12.25
C ARG A 16 -6.80 -2.98 -13.69
N THR A 17 -7.63 -2.25 -14.43
CA THR A 17 -7.27 -1.83 -15.78
C THR A 17 -6.22 -0.73 -15.75
N ALA A 18 -6.40 0.26 -14.89
CA ALA A 18 -5.45 1.35 -14.76
C ALA A 18 -4.22 0.97 -13.93
N GLY A 19 -4.29 -0.12 -13.17
CA GLY A 19 -3.20 -0.51 -12.29
C GLY A 19 -3.05 0.41 -11.08
N THR A 20 -4.17 0.80 -10.49
CA THR A 20 -4.17 1.72 -9.34
C THR A 20 -5.03 1.22 -8.20
N LEU A 21 -4.67 1.64 -6.99
CA LEU A 21 -5.48 1.46 -5.79
C LEU A 21 -5.70 2.85 -5.18
N GLU A 22 -6.94 3.19 -4.92
CA GLU A 22 -7.33 4.51 -4.46
C GLU A 22 -8.01 4.43 -3.10
N LEU A 23 -7.58 5.24 -2.15
CA LEU A 23 -8.19 5.33 -0.83
C LEU A 23 -8.64 6.76 -0.55
N ASP A 24 -9.90 6.92 -0.15
CA ASP A 24 -10.40 8.17 0.39
C ASP A 24 -10.35 8.05 1.92
N TRP A 25 -9.76 9.05 2.56
CA TRP A 25 -9.61 9.08 4.01
C TRP A 25 -10.68 9.93 4.66
N ALA A 26 -11.01 9.62 5.91
CA ALA A 26 -12.08 10.32 6.61
C ALA A 26 -11.78 11.80 6.85
N ASP A 27 -10.52 12.20 6.79
CA ASP A 27 -10.13 13.60 6.93
C ASP A 27 -10.17 14.39 5.60
N GLY A 28 -10.67 13.77 4.53
CA GLY A 28 -10.85 14.45 3.25
C GLY A 28 -9.73 14.26 2.24
N HIS A 29 -8.67 13.56 2.60
CA HIS A 29 -7.57 13.29 1.66
C HIS A 29 -7.88 12.08 0.78
N ARG A 30 -7.25 12.02 -0.39
CA ARG A 30 -7.31 10.88 -1.28
C ARG A 30 -5.89 10.48 -1.68
N THR A 31 -5.58 9.20 -1.56
CA THR A 31 -4.29 8.68 -2.00
C THR A 31 -4.51 7.70 -3.14
N THR A 32 -3.72 7.84 -4.21
CA THR A 32 -3.75 6.90 -5.33
C THR A 32 -2.38 6.24 -5.43
N TYR A 33 -2.37 4.91 -5.35
CA TYR A 33 -1.16 4.13 -5.47
C TYR A 33 -1.12 3.46 -6.84
N VAL A 34 0.03 3.52 -7.51
CA VAL A 34 0.28 2.65 -8.65
C VAL A 34 0.60 1.28 -8.08
N THR A 35 -0.01 0.21 -8.61
CA THR A 35 0.15 -1.12 -8.01
C THR A 35 1.59 -1.61 -8.05
N HIS A 36 2.37 -1.22 -9.04
CA HIS A 36 3.80 -1.53 -9.08
C HIS A 36 4.51 -0.97 -7.84
N ASP A 37 4.27 0.31 -7.53
CA ASP A 37 4.90 0.95 -6.37
C ASP A 37 4.37 0.37 -5.07
N LEU A 38 3.10 0.00 -5.05
CA LEU A 38 2.50 -0.60 -3.86
C LEU A 38 3.15 -1.94 -3.52
N ARG A 39 3.49 -2.75 -4.54
CA ARG A 39 4.18 -4.02 -4.30
C ARG A 39 5.53 -3.79 -3.64
N TRP A 40 6.25 -2.73 -4.03
CA TRP A 40 7.54 -2.40 -3.43
C TRP A 40 7.43 -2.01 -1.96
N LEU A 41 6.25 -1.64 -1.50
CA LEU A 41 6.00 -1.28 -0.10
C LEU A 41 5.61 -2.47 0.76
N CYS A 42 5.55 -3.68 0.21
CA CYS A 42 5.08 -4.86 0.94
C CYS A 42 5.86 -5.02 2.25
N PRO A 43 5.17 -5.04 3.39
CA PRO A 43 5.84 -5.05 4.69
C PRO A 43 6.07 -6.45 5.27
N CYS A 44 5.76 -7.52 4.55
CA CYS A 44 5.91 -8.87 5.07
C CYS A 44 7.40 -9.22 5.24
N ALA A 45 7.68 -10.22 6.09
CA ALA A 45 9.06 -10.61 6.39
C ALA A 45 9.81 -11.10 5.15
N PHE A 46 9.11 -11.78 4.24
CA PHE A 46 9.74 -12.23 3.00
C PHE A 46 10.27 -11.07 2.17
N CYS A 47 9.47 -10.00 2.03
CA CYS A 47 9.82 -8.85 1.19
C CYS A 47 10.80 -7.90 1.87
N ARG A 48 10.66 -7.69 3.19
CA ARG A 48 11.44 -6.71 3.93
C ARG A 48 12.62 -7.31 4.69
N GLY A 49 12.61 -8.62 4.94
CA GLY A 49 13.60 -9.25 5.78
C GLY A 49 13.27 -9.18 7.24
N GLU A 50 13.99 -9.93 8.05
CA GLU A 50 13.82 -9.95 9.49
C GLU A 50 15.10 -10.43 10.17
N ALA A 51 15.23 -10.14 11.46
CA ALA A 51 16.37 -10.58 12.27
C ALA A 51 17.73 -10.24 11.65
N GLY A 52 17.82 -9.09 10.99
CA GLY A 52 19.05 -8.63 10.37
C GLY A 52 19.33 -9.21 9.00
N LEU A 53 18.47 -10.08 8.50
CA LEU A 53 18.61 -10.64 7.15
C LEU A 53 17.81 -9.80 6.16
N PRO A 54 18.37 -9.56 4.94
CA PRO A 54 17.64 -8.78 3.94
C PRO A 54 16.45 -9.53 3.40
N GLY A 55 15.38 -8.80 3.04
CA GLY A 55 14.24 -9.37 2.36
C GLY A 55 14.43 -9.45 0.87
N TRP A 56 13.48 -10.09 0.19
CA TRP A 56 13.53 -10.23 -1.25
C TRP A 56 13.60 -8.87 -1.98
N LEU A 57 12.82 -7.88 -1.54
CA LEU A 57 12.83 -6.56 -2.19
C LEU A 57 14.15 -5.82 -1.97
N ASP A 58 14.88 -6.14 -0.92
CA ASP A 58 16.18 -5.53 -0.66
C ASP A 58 17.23 -5.96 -1.68
N THR A 59 16.98 -7.04 -2.43
CA THR A 59 17.86 -7.49 -3.49
C THR A 59 17.62 -6.75 -4.80
N SER A 60 16.71 -5.78 -4.82
CA SER A 60 16.36 -4.98 -5.99
C SER A 60 15.96 -5.82 -7.20
N PRO A 61 15.00 -6.74 -7.04
CA PRO A 61 14.58 -7.58 -8.16
C PRO A 61 13.83 -6.76 -9.21
N THR A 62 13.82 -7.26 -10.44
CA THR A 62 12.93 -6.74 -11.48
C THR A 62 11.59 -7.43 -11.33
N LEU A 63 10.55 -6.67 -11.02
CA LEU A 63 9.22 -7.24 -10.79
C LEU A 63 8.57 -7.61 -12.11
N THR A 64 7.99 -8.83 -12.16
CA THR A 64 7.24 -9.28 -13.33
C THR A 64 5.83 -8.68 -13.31
N PRO A 65 5.11 -8.68 -14.45
CA PRO A 65 3.73 -8.19 -14.46
C PRO A 65 2.83 -8.86 -13.43
N ASP A 66 2.96 -10.18 -13.22
CA ASP A 66 2.14 -10.89 -12.23
C ASP A 66 2.45 -10.46 -10.80
N GLN A 67 3.69 -10.08 -10.53
CA GLN A 67 4.08 -9.63 -9.20
C GLN A 67 3.51 -8.25 -8.85
N THR A 68 3.13 -7.48 -9.84
CA THR A 68 2.60 -6.13 -9.65
C THR A 68 1.13 -6.00 -10.03
N ARG A 69 0.48 -7.09 -10.45
CA ARG A 69 -0.94 -7.08 -10.81
C ARG A 69 -1.79 -7.46 -9.60
N LEU A 70 -2.61 -6.53 -9.19
CA LEU A 70 -3.51 -6.71 -8.06
C LEU A 70 -4.72 -7.51 -8.49
N VAL A 71 -5.01 -8.60 -7.77
CA VAL A 71 -6.15 -9.48 -8.05
C VAL A 71 -7.31 -9.16 -7.12
N ASP A 72 -7.01 -8.94 -5.84
CA ASP A 72 -8.03 -8.70 -4.84
C ASP A 72 -7.44 -7.90 -3.68
N VAL A 73 -8.31 -7.27 -2.90
CA VAL A 73 -7.95 -6.52 -1.71
C VAL A 73 -9.01 -6.77 -0.66
N HIS A 74 -8.59 -7.07 0.58
CA HIS A 74 -9.55 -7.18 1.67
C HIS A 74 -9.01 -6.51 2.93
N LEU A 75 -9.92 -6.23 3.85
CA LEU A 75 -9.57 -5.58 5.10
C LEU A 75 -9.08 -6.58 6.12
N VAL A 76 -8.07 -6.17 6.92
CA VAL A 76 -7.60 -6.93 8.06
C VAL A 76 -7.98 -6.12 9.30
N GLY A 77 -9.02 -6.55 10.01
CA GLY A 77 -9.56 -5.78 11.12
C GLY A 77 -9.90 -4.36 10.68
N SER A 78 -9.58 -3.38 11.50
CA SER A 78 -9.80 -1.97 11.21
C SER A 78 -8.49 -1.21 10.97
N TYR A 79 -7.37 -1.92 10.75
CA TYR A 79 -6.06 -1.28 10.75
C TYR A 79 -5.22 -1.50 9.48
N ALA A 80 -5.61 -2.41 8.60
CA ALA A 80 -4.75 -2.77 7.47
C ALA A 80 -5.53 -3.25 6.26
N LEU A 81 -4.86 -3.22 5.10
CA LEU A 81 -5.31 -3.86 3.87
C LEU A 81 -4.42 -5.06 3.59
N ALA A 82 -5.01 -6.12 3.03
CA ALA A 82 -4.29 -7.30 2.58
C ALA A 82 -4.55 -7.50 1.08
N PRO A 83 -3.62 -7.07 0.22
CA PRO A 83 -3.76 -7.31 -1.21
C PRO A 83 -3.33 -8.73 -1.57
N THR A 84 -3.98 -9.28 -2.61
CA THR A 84 -3.58 -10.54 -3.23
C THR A 84 -3.06 -10.21 -4.63
N TRP A 85 -1.85 -10.65 -4.91
CA TRP A 85 -1.20 -10.39 -6.18
C TRP A 85 -1.33 -11.59 -7.13
N ALA A 86 -1.21 -11.34 -8.42
CA ALA A 86 -1.42 -12.38 -9.43
C ALA A 86 -0.41 -13.52 -9.34
N ASP A 87 0.75 -13.29 -8.74
CA ASP A 87 1.75 -14.34 -8.51
C ASP A 87 1.44 -15.21 -7.28
N GLY A 88 0.33 -14.94 -6.59
CA GLY A 88 -0.08 -15.68 -5.40
C GLY A 88 0.40 -15.10 -4.08
N HIS A 89 1.19 -14.03 -4.10
CA HIS A 89 1.67 -13.40 -2.88
C HIS A 89 0.50 -12.71 -2.16
N GLN A 90 0.31 -13.02 -0.87
CA GLN A 90 -0.80 -12.46 -0.11
C GLN A 90 -0.47 -12.29 1.37
N THR A 91 0.80 -12.27 1.73
CA THR A 91 1.22 -12.17 3.13
C THR A 91 1.53 -10.75 3.58
N GLY A 92 1.46 -9.77 2.68
CA GLY A 92 1.71 -8.39 3.05
C GLY A 92 0.44 -7.72 3.58
N TYR A 93 0.46 -7.39 4.86
CA TYR A 93 -0.61 -6.61 5.48
C TYR A 93 -0.14 -5.17 5.57
N TYR A 94 -0.79 -4.27 4.86
CA TYR A 94 -0.40 -2.86 4.77
C TYR A 94 -1.19 -2.06 5.81
N PRO A 95 -0.57 -1.68 6.92
CA PRO A 95 -1.28 -0.86 7.91
C PRO A 95 -1.71 0.47 7.30
N PHE A 96 -2.86 0.97 7.70
CA PHE A 96 -3.32 2.27 7.20
C PHE A 96 -2.37 3.40 7.56
N THR A 97 -1.62 3.27 8.64
CA THR A 97 -0.58 4.23 8.99
C THR A 97 0.52 4.29 7.94
N LEU A 98 0.96 3.12 7.47
CA LEU A 98 1.96 3.06 6.39
C LEU A 98 1.41 3.66 5.11
N LEU A 99 0.18 3.28 4.75
CA LEU A 99 -0.44 3.77 3.52
C LEU A 99 -0.61 5.29 3.57
N ARG A 100 -1.04 5.83 4.71
CA ARG A 100 -1.21 7.28 4.84
C ARG A 100 0.10 8.03 4.76
N GLU A 101 1.18 7.49 5.30
CA GLU A 101 2.50 8.11 5.20
C GLU A 101 2.95 8.29 3.76
N ARG A 102 2.40 7.48 2.85
CA ARG A 102 2.73 7.54 1.43
C ARG A 102 1.68 8.31 0.63
N CYS A 103 0.85 9.10 1.30
CA CYS A 103 -0.17 9.88 0.60
C CYS A 103 0.47 10.85 -0.36
N ASN A 104 0.01 10.81 -1.61
CA ASN A 104 0.54 11.63 -2.70
C ASN A 104 -0.44 12.69 -3.20
N CYS A 105 -1.46 13.03 -2.39
CA CYS A 105 -2.34 14.13 -2.75
C CYS A 105 -1.55 15.44 -2.74
N SER A 106 -2.08 16.49 -3.36
CA SER A 106 -1.35 17.74 -3.51
C SER A 106 -0.90 18.34 -2.16
N GLU A 107 -1.73 18.20 -1.14
CA GLU A 107 -1.39 18.73 0.19
C GLU A 107 -0.24 17.96 0.82
N CYS A 108 -0.29 16.62 0.77
CA CYS A 108 0.76 15.80 1.38
C CYS A 108 2.06 15.87 0.59
N ALA A 109 1.98 15.97 -0.73
CA ALA A 109 3.17 16.11 -1.57
C ALA A 109 3.91 17.41 -1.26
N LEU A 110 3.19 18.50 -0.99
CA LEU A 110 3.80 19.75 -0.60
C LEU A 110 4.48 19.66 0.76
N GLU A 111 3.86 18.97 1.72
CA GLU A 111 4.45 18.78 3.04
C GLU A 111 5.76 18.00 2.97
N VAL A 112 5.78 16.97 2.14
CA VAL A 112 6.98 16.11 2.00
C VAL A 112 8.15 16.90 1.42
N ARG A 113 7.88 17.91 0.61
CA ARG A 113 8.94 18.70 -0.02
C ARG A 113 9.53 19.76 0.89
N THR A 114 8.89 20.01 1.98
CA THR A 114 9.42 20.96 2.96
C THR A 114 10.31 20.27 3.98
#